data_bde48376850ff9a00eacfc629b71a728
#
_entry.id   bde48376850ff9a00eacfc629b71a728
#
_cell.length_a   1.000
_cell.length_b   1.000
_cell.length_c   1.000
_cell.angle_alpha   90.00
_cell.angle_beta   90.00
_cell.angle_gamma   90.00
#
_symmetry.space_group_name_H-M   'P 1'
#
loop_
_entity.id
_entity.type
_entity.pdbx_description
1 polymer ?
#
loop_
_entity_poly.entity_id
_entity_poly.type
_entity_poly.pdbx_seq_one_letter_code
_entity_poly.pdbx_strand_id
1 'polypeptide(L)'
;MLGLLLTSLANDPANSWLSYAAWTSPSGKPISFVNTSWVVPNDPAQSYGSNAPGWWYGIQTSNGDGALIQPILAYGYQGSFYSIFNACFDWTDGSWHTSPEKYTVQPGDKLTSSVTYNKGDNSCTPQPALKTRTRDC
;
A
#
# COMPACT_ATOMS: atom_id res chain seq x y z
N MET A 1 22.02 -22.41 -22.18
CA MET A 1 21.81 -21.30 -21.21
C MET A 1 20.47 -20.70 -21.52
N LEU A 2 19.41 -21.14 -20.82
CA LEU A 2 18.04 -20.72 -21.06
C LEU A 2 17.80 -19.43 -20.26
N GLY A 3 17.76 -18.29 -20.96
CA GLY A 3 17.40 -17.02 -20.34
C GLY A 3 15.93 -17.08 -19.89
N LEU A 4 15.70 -16.95 -18.59
CA LEU A 4 14.38 -16.67 -18.06
C LEU A 4 13.97 -15.28 -18.58
N LEU A 5 13.11 -15.25 -19.58
CA LEU A 5 12.32 -14.05 -19.88
C LEU A 5 11.35 -13.87 -18.68
N LEU A 6 11.70 -12.98 -17.78
CA LEU A 6 10.73 -12.38 -16.87
C LEU A 6 9.77 -11.59 -17.74
N THR A 7 8.63 -12.21 -18.07
CA THR A 7 7.50 -11.46 -18.62
C THR A 7 7.13 -10.42 -17.59
N SER A 8 7.29 -9.15 -17.94
CA SER A 8 6.79 -8.05 -17.12
C SER A 8 5.32 -8.32 -16.82
N LEU A 9 4.97 -8.25 -15.56
CA LEU A 9 3.58 -8.34 -15.14
C LEU A 9 2.82 -7.17 -15.76
N ALA A 10 1.59 -7.40 -16.16
CA ALA A 10 0.74 -6.43 -16.87
C ALA A 10 0.54 -5.09 -16.11
N ASN A 11 0.93 -5.04 -14.85
CA ASN A 11 0.84 -3.87 -13.97
C ASN A 11 2.23 -3.41 -13.54
N ASP A 12 3.04 -3.02 -14.51
CA ASP A 12 4.33 -2.39 -14.21
C ASP A 12 4.12 -1.14 -13.34
N PRO A 13 5.10 -0.83 -12.45
CA PRO A 13 4.97 0.30 -11.58
C PRO A 13 4.71 1.59 -12.36
N ALA A 14 3.84 2.41 -11.82
CA ALA A 14 3.61 3.75 -12.35
C ALA A 14 4.92 4.53 -12.39
N ASN A 15 5.09 5.41 -13.37
CA ASN A 15 6.30 6.23 -13.55
C ASN A 15 6.68 7.06 -12.32
N SER A 16 5.73 7.27 -11.38
CA SER A 16 5.92 7.99 -10.12
C SER A 16 6.46 7.12 -8.98
N TRP A 17 6.59 5.82 -9.16
CA TRP A 17 7.11 4.94 -8.11
C TRP A 17 8.64 5.02 -8.07
N LEU A 18 9.17 5.36 -6.89
CA LEU A 18 10.63 5.48 -6.71
C LEU A 18 11.30 4.11 -6.56
N SER A 19 10.64 3.18 -5.90
CA SER A 19 11.08 1.79 -5.74
C SER A 19 9.93 0.89 -5.38
N TYR A 20 10.03 -0.39 -5.75
CA TYR A 20 9.06 -1.40 -5.38
C TYR A 20 9.69 -2.79 -5.30
N ALA A 21 9.01 -3.69 -4.62
CA ALA A 21 9.27 -5.12 -4.67
C ALA A 21 7.92 -5.84 -4.82
N ALA A 22 7.87 -6.82 -5.72
CA ALA A 22 6.66 -7.60 -5.96
C ALA A 22 6.97 -9.10 -5.84
N TRP A 23 5.99 -9.84 -5.35
CA TRP A 23 6.06 -11.29 -5.29
C TRP A 23 4.76 -11.88 -5.82
N THR A 24 4.89 -12.88 -6.67
CA THR A 24 3.76 -13.62 -7.25
C THR A 24 3.73 -15.02 -6.68
N SER A 25 2.56 -15.49 -6.26
CA SER A 25 2.39 -16.85 -5.73
C SER A 25 2.76 -17.89 -6.79
N PRO A 26 3.83 -18.69 -6.60
CA PRO A 26 4.26 -19.68 -7.60
C PRO A 26 3.27 -20.83 -7.76
N SER A 27 2.36 -21.02 -6.81
CA SER A 27 1.31 -22.04 -6.87
C SER A 27 0.07 -21.60 -7.65
N GLY A 28 0.00 -20.34 -8.12
CA GLY A 28 -1.18 -19.74 -8.73
C GLY A 28 -2.37 -19.57 -7.76
N LYS A 29 -2.18 -19.89 -6.48
CA LYS A 29 -3.23 -19.65 -5.46
C LYS A 29 -3.22 -18.18 -5.05
N PRO A 30 -4.40 -17.58 -4.80
CA PRO A 30 -4.47 -16.24 -4.27
C PRO A 30 -3.70 -16.07 -2.95
N ILE A 31 -3.07 -14.94 -2.78
CA ILE A 31 -2.55 -14.49 -1.48
C ILE A 31 -3.77 -14.11 -0.64
N SER A 32 -4.00 -14.81 0.47
CA SER A 32 -5.18 -14.58 1.30
C SER A 32 -4.95 -13.54 2.40
N PHE A 33 -3.69 -13.24 2.72
CA PHE A 33 -3.36 -12.33 3.80
C PHE A 33 -1.98 -11.74 3.59
N VAL A 34 -1.85 -10.44 3.83
CA VAL A 34 -0.58 -9.73 3.92
C VAL A 34 -0.65 -8.72 5.06
N ASN A 35 0.43 -8.59 5.80
CA ASN A 35 0.55 -7.58 6.85
C ASN A 35 1.91 -6.90 6.79
N THR A 36 1.98 -5.72 7.39
CA THR A 36 3.22 -4.98 7.55
C THR A 36 3.21 -4.17 8.84
N SER A 37 4.39 -3.76 9.23
CA SER A 37 4.60 -2.82 10.32
C SER A 37 5.55 -1.72 9.86
N TRP A 38 5.24 -0.48 10.25
CA TRP A 38 6.08 0.69 9.98
C TRP A 38 6.42 1.41 11.27
N VAL A 39 7.53 2.11 11.23
CA VAL A 39 7.77 3.23 12.12
C VAL A 39 7.64 4.49 11.26
N VAL A 40 6.78 5.42 11.66
CA VAL A 40 6.62 6.70 10.93
C VAL A 40 7.96 7.42 10.94
N PRO A 41 8.53 7.73 9.76
CA PRO A 41 9.82 8.40 9.68
C PRO A 41 9.76 9.84 10.20
N ASN A 42 10.91 10.46 10.40
CA ASN A 42 10.99 11.90 10.66
C ASN A 42 10.37 12.69 9.51
N ASP A 43 9.90 13.88 9.81
CA ASP A 43 9.38 14.78 8.79
C ASP A 43 10.44 15.00 7.70
N PRO A 44 10.02 15.05 6.43
CA PRO A 44 10.93 15.33 5.34
C PRO A 44 11.60 16.70 5.53
N ALA A 45 12.89 16.76 5.24
CA ALA A 45 13.68 18.01 5.37
C ALA A 45 13.22 19.13 4.41
N GLN A 46 12.43 18.78 3.38
CA GLN A 46 11.93 19.70 2.37
C GLN A 46 10.44 19.50 2.15
N SER A 47 9.73 20.56 1.78
CA SER A 47 8.35 20.46 1.31
C SER A 47 8.34 19.92 -0.14
N TYR A 48 7.60 18.86 -0.37
CA TYR A 48 7.48 18.22 -1.68
C TYR A 48 6.24 18.66 -2.47
N GLY A 49 5.40 19.51 -1.90
CA GLY A 49 4.15 19.92 -2.53
C GLY A 49 3.26 18.72 -2.87
N SER A 50 2.76 18.66 -4.10
CA SER A 50 1.93 17.56 -4.59
C SER A 50 2.68 16.22 -4.79
N ASN A 51 4.01 16.23 -4.72
CA ASN A 51 4.87 15.06 -4.88
C ASN A 51 5.39 14.53 -3.54
N ALA A 52 4.61 14.69 -2.49
CA ALA A 52 4.99 14.21 -1.17
C ALA A 52 5.18 12.69 -1.13
N PRO A 53 6.16 12.20 -0.34
CA PRO A 53 6.46 10.77 -0.29
C PRO A 53 5.33 9.97 0.34
N GLY A 54 5.11 8.77 -0.19
CA GLY A 54 4.19 7.79 0.35
C GLY A 54 4.80 6.40 0.36
N TRP A 55 4.50 5.63 1.38
CA TRP A 55 4.87 4.22 1.52
C TRP A 55 3.62 3.40 1.59
N TRP A 56 3.59 2.31 0.85
CA TRP A 56 2.45 1.42 0.84
C TRP A 56 2.88 -0.03 0.60
N TYR A 57 1.99 -0.94 0.89
CA TYR A 57 2.04 -2.34 0.46
C TYR A 57 0.64 -2.73 0.00
N GLY A 58 0.51 -3.85 -0.68
CA GLY A 58 -0.83 -4.22 -1.12
C GLY A 58 -0.93 -5.59 -1.75
N ILE A 59 -2.14 -5.92 -2.16
CA ILE A 59 -2.48 -7.09 -2.96
C ILE A 59 -3.10 -6.59 -4.27
N GLN A 60 -2.68 -7.20 -5.37
CA GLN A 60 -3.25 -6.92 -6.69
C GLN A 60 -3.49 -8.21 -7.46
N THR A 61 -4.32 -8.14 -8.48
CA THR A 61 -4.50 -9.22 -9.44
C THR A 61 -3.24 -9.38 -10.31
N SER A 62 -2.95 -10.61 -10.74
CA SER A 62 -1.74 -10.91 -11.52
C SER A 62 -1.87 -10.63 -13.02
N ASN A 63 -3.08 -10.44 -13.50
CA ASN A 63 -3.42 -10.37 -14.93
C ASN A 63 -3.77 -8.95 -15.41
N GLY A 64 -3.66 -7.93 -14.55
CA GLY A 64 -3.86 -6.54 -14.94
C GLY A 64 -5.31 -6.11 -15.07
N ASP A 65 -6.24 -7.00 -14.78
CA ASP A 65 -7.64 -6.72 -14.60
C ASP A 65 -7.98 -6.73 -13.09
N GLY A 66 -8.76 -5.81 -12.62
CA GLY A 66 -9.16 -5.71 -11.23
C GLY A 66 -8.43 -4.63 -10.45
N ALA A 67 -8.20 -4.86 -9.16
CA ALA A 67 -7.80 -3.80 -8.26
C ALA A 67 -6.44 -4.05 -7.58
N LEU A 68 -5.78 -2.94 -7.26
CA LEU A 68 -4.68 -2.88 -6.31
C LEU A 68 -5.19 -2.26 -5.01
N ILE A 69 -5.19 -3.03 -3.93
CA ILE A 69 -5.60 -2.59 -2.60
C ILE A 69 -4.37 -2.20 -1.80
N GLN A 70 -4.35 -0.95 -1.31
CA GLN A 70 -3.18 -0.35 -0.68
C GLN A 70 -3.54 0.36 0.64
N PRO A 71 -3.10 -0.11 1.79
CA PRO A 71 -2.88 0.75 2.95
C PRO A 71 -1.67 1.66 2.71
N ILE A 72 -1.83 2.96 2.94
CA ILE A 72 -0.84 3.99 2.60
C ILE A 72 -0.48 4.81 3.84
N LEU A 73 0.82 5.03 4.03
CA LEU A 73 1.37 6.08 4.89
C LEU A 73 1.88 7.19 3.96
N ALA A 74 1.31 8.38 4.01
CA ALA A 74 1.69 9.50 3.16
C ALA A 74 1.99 10.77 3.96
N TYR A 75 3.00 11.54 3.53
CA TYR A 75 3.27 12.87 4.02
C TYR A 75 2.68 13.92 3.08
N GLY A 76 2.13 15.00 3.62
CA GLY A 76 1.70 16.13 2.80
C GLY A 76 0.36 15.96 2.08
N TYR A 77 -0.33 14.83 2.23
CA TYR A 77 -1.58 14.55 1.54
C TYR A 77 -2.74 15.46 2.01
N GLN A 78 -2.75 15.82 3.29
CA GLN A 78 -3.78 16.67 3.90
C GLN A 78 -3.21 17.92 4.61
N GLY A 79 -1.92 18.15 4.50
CA GLY A 79 -1.16 19.19 5.19
C GLY A 79 0.25 18.71 5.48
N SER A 80 1.08 19.52 6.09
CA SER A 80 2.49 19.21 6.37
C SER A 80 2.65 18.23 7.54
N PHE A 81 2.02 17.07 7.42
CA PHE A 81 2.06 15.98 8.41
C PHE A 81 1.80 14.63 7.74
N TYR A 82 2.09 13.54 8.47
CA TYR A 82 1.79 12.18 8.04
C TYR A 82 0.32 11.82 8.27
N SER A 83 -0.25 11.13 7.31
CA SER A 83 -1.56 10.49 7.43
C SER A 83 -1.54 9.05 6.94
N ILE A 84 -2.43 8.22 7.48
CA ILE A 84 -2.67 6.86 7.04
C ILE A 84 -4.09 6.73 6.54
N PHE A 85 -4.27 6.00 5.45
CA PHE A 85 -5.56 5.72 4.84
C PHE A 85 -5.46 4.49 3.94
N ASN A 86 -6.61 3.96 3.54
CA ASN A 86 -6.68 2.89 2.56
C ASN A 86 -6.98 3.46 1.18
N ALA A 87 -6.40 2.85 0.15
CA ALA A 87 -6.69 3.18 -1.23
C ALA A 87 -6.90 1.92 -2.07
N CYS A 88 -7.66 2.10 -3.13
CA CYS A 88 -7.88 1.09 -4.15
C CYS A 88 -7.69 1.76 -5.51
N PHE A 89 -6.85 1.17 -6.34
CA PHE A 89 -6.73 1.55 -7.74
C PHE A 89 -7.35 0.45 -8.60
N ASP A 90 -8.35 0.81 -9.40
CA ASP A 90 -8.96 -0.11 -10.35
C ASP A 90 -8.23 0.00 -11.69
N TRP A 91 -7.57 -1.08 -12.11
CA TRP A 91 -6.83 -1.13 -13.36
C TRP A 91 -7.74 -1.19 -14.59
N THR A 92 -9.02 -1.57 -14.43
CA THR A 92 -9.94 -1.74 -15.56
C THR A 92 -10.38 -0.41 -16.15
N ASP A 93 -10.52 0.61 -15.31
CA ASP A 93 -10.96 1.95 -15.73
C ASP A 93 -10.01 3.07 -15.34
N GLY A 94 -8.93 2.75 -14.59
CA GLY A 94 -7.96 3.71 -14.10
C GLY A 94 -8.47 4.58 -12.95
N SER A 95 -9.54 4.17 -12.29
CA SER A 95 -10.11 4.93 -11.19
C SER A 95 -9.34 4.74 -9.88
N TRP A 96 -9.30 5.81 -9.09
CA TRP A 96 -8.63 5.85 -7.79
C TRP A 96 -9.63 6.17 -6.70
N HIS A 97 -9.73 5.27 -5.73
CA HIS A 97 -10.63 5.39 -4.59
C HIS A 97 -9.82 5.43 -3.30
N THR A 98 -10.19 6.32 -2.39
CA THR A 98 -9.58 6.38 -1.06
C THR A 98 -10.66 6.23 0.00
N SER A 99 -10.31 5.63 1.15
CA SER A 99 -11.22 5.63 2.29
C SER A 99 -11.55 7.05 2.70
N PRO A 100 -12.79 7.32 3.13
CA PRO A 100 -13.16 8.63 3.69
C PRO A 100 -12.40 8.93 4.98
N GLU A 101 -12.08 7.89 5.73
CA GLU A 101 -11.35 7.98 6.99
C GLU A 101 -9.85 8.06 6.73
N LYS A 102 -9.25 9.10 7.31
CA LYS A 102 -7.80 9.34 7.27
C LYS A 102 -7.34 9.74 8.66
N TYR A 103 -6.29 9.12 9.14
CA TYR A 103 -5.80 9.34 10.50
C TYR A 103 -4.43 9.99 10.47
N THR A 104 -4.27 11.07 11.24
CA THR A 104 -2.98 11.71 11.43
C THR A 104 -2.10 10.87 12.36
N VAL A 105 -0.85 10.71 11.97
CA VAL A 105 0.19 10.02 12.74
C VAL A 105 1.44 10.89 12.83
N GLN A 106 2.32 10.58 13.79
CA GLN A 106 3.51 11.40 14.07
C GLN A 106 4.79 10.57 13.90
N PRO A 107 5.93 11.22 13.63
CA PRO A 107 7.23 10.56 13.63
C PRO A 107 7.45 9.71 14.87
N GLY A 108 7.96 8.50 14.67
CA GLY A 108 8.17 7.52 15.73
C GLY A 108 6.96 6.65 16.09
N ASP A 109 5.75 6.96 15.60
CA ASP A 109 4.60 6.07 15.80
C ASP A 109 4.85 4.71 15.14
N LYS A 110 4.51 3.63 15.87
CA LYS A 110 4.53 2.26 15.34
C LYS A 110 3.16 1.93 14.80
N LEU A 111 3.10 1.57 13.54
CA LEU A 111 1.87 1.24 12.82
C LEU A 111 1.89 -0.22 12.40
N THR A 112 0.76 -0.88 12.50
CA THR A 112 0.54 -2.23 11.97
C THR A 112 -0.72 -2.22 11.13
N SER A 113 -0.66 -2.81 9.95
CA SER A 113 -1.80 -2.89 9.03
C SER A 113 -1.84 -4.24 8.34
N SER A 114 -3.01 -4.66 7.89
CA SER A 114 -3.18 -5.90 7.14
C SER A 114 -4.20 -5.75 6.00
N VAL A 115 -4.06 -6.63 5.00
CA VAL A 115 -5.08 -6.82 3.95
C VAL A 115 -5.44 -8.29 3.94
N THR A 116 -6.73 -8.59 4.01
CA THR A 116 -7.28 -9.94 3.92
C THR A 116 -8.08 -10.09 2.64
N TYR A 117 -7.79 -11.11 1.85
CA TYR A 117 -8.59 -11.51 0.71
C TYR A 117 -9.65 -12.53 1.12
N ASN A 118 -10.90 -12.23 0.83
CA ASN A 118 -12.06 -13.06 1.10
C ASN A 118 -12.50 -13.78 -0.19
N LYS A 119 -12.16 -15.06 -0.28
CA LYS A 119 -12.46 -15.85 -1.47
C LYS A 119 -13.97 -16.03 -1.71
N GLY A 120 -14.79 -15.97 -0.66
CA GLY A 120 -16.23 -16.23 -0.75
C GLY A 120 -16.99 -15.19 -1.56
N ASP A 121 -16.57 -13.94 -1.48
CA ASP A 121 -17.19 -12.80 -2.17
C ASP A 121 -16.21 -12.07 -3.11
N ASN A 122 -15.01 -12.64 -3.29
CA ASN A 122 -13.94 -12.07 -4.11
C ASN A 122 -13.56 -10.63 -3.71
N SER A 123 -13.59 -10.32 -2.42
CA SER A 123 -13.27 -8.99 -1.89
C SER A 123 -11.95 -8.96 -1.15
N CYS A 124 -11.35 -7.77 -1.06
CA CYS A 124 -10.23 -7.50 -0.17
C CYS A 124 -10.66 -6.53 0.93
N THR A 125 -10.38 -6.89 2.17
CA THR A 125 -10.66 -6.03 3.32
C THR A 125 -9.35 -5.49 3.88
N PRO A 126 -9.01 -4.21 3.63
CA PRO A 126 -7.90 -3.57 4.30
C PRO A 126 -8.30 -3.22 5.73
N GLN A 127 -7.45 -3.58 6.67
CA GLN A 127 -7.58 -3.12 8.05
C GLN A 127 -6.79 -1.82 8.22
N PRO A 128 -7.36 -0.81 8.88
CA PRO A 128 -6.65 0.43 9.14
C PRO A 128 -5.39 0.14 9.95
N ALA A 129 -4.34 0.92 9.73
CA ALA A 129 -3.15 0.82 10.52
C ALA A 129 -3.46 1.18 11.97
N LEU A 130 -3.30 0.23 12.87
CA LEU A 130 -3.47 0.44 14.31
C LEU A 130 -2.20 1.04 14.87
N LYS A 131 -2.34 2.17 15.59
CA LYS A 131 -1.25 2.76 16.36
C LYS A 131 -1.01 1.91 17.61
N THR A 132 0.12 1.22 17.65
CA THR A 132 0.55 0.54 18.87
C THR A 132 1.16 1.59 19.81
N ARG A 133 0.42 2.02 20.83
CA ARG A 133 1.00 2.78 21.92
C ARG A 133 1.76 1.78 22.80
N THR A 134 3.09 1.75 22.72
CA THR A 134 3.90 1.25 23.83
C THR A 134 3.69 2.23 24.99
N ARG A 135 2.95 1.82 25.99
CA ARG A 135 3.08 2.47 27.31
C ARG A 135 4.46 2.04 27.81
N ASP A 136 5.39 2.96 27.76
CA ASP A 136 6.61 2.82 28.56
C ASP A 136 6.16 2.84 30.03
N CYS A 137 6.37 1.71 30.70
CA CYS A 137 6.22 1.59 32.16
C CYS A 137 7.40 2.26 32.85
#